data_5dcfc7b5c82e7b6b11767ff95d5ff976
#
_entry.id   5dcfc7b5c82e7b6b11767ff95d5ff976
#
_cell.length_a   1.000
_cell.length_b   1.000
_cell.length_c   1.000
_cell.angle_alpha   90.00
_cell.angle_beta   90.00
_cell.angle_gamma   90.00
#
_symmetry.space_group_name_H-M   'P 1'
#
loop_
_entity.id
_entity.type
_entity.pdbx_description
1 polymer ?
#
loop_
_entity_poly.entity_id
_entity_poly.type
_entity_poly.pdbx_seq_one_letter_code
_entity_poly.pdbx_strand_id
1 'polypeptide(L)'
;MASSGMSARAWTLFAGVSVLWGIPYLFIKLAVDDLSPVMVAFGRIAVAFAVLLPYAIRKGALRGLGRHWKPLLVYSVVEIVLPWPLIGFGEQRVTSGLAAILIAAVPLVVALMALRIDPDERAEGARLAGLVLGFAGVVVLLGLDVAGRPGELLGALAILLATVGYAAGPMIVKHRFGELDPLGPVTASMGISALVLLPVAAFSAPSSVPSGQTLLSVLVLGLACSALAFLLFFALIGEVGPGRATVITYVNPVVAVALGVALLGEGLGPSAVAGLLLILAGSWLSTGGRLPPGLMIPVSPRRRRAVAAADAAGAGPTSSPARAPA
;
A
#
# COMPACT_ATOMS: atom_id res chain seq x y z
N MET A 1 -16.60 -20.67 22.17
CA MET A 1 -16.07 -21.03 20.83
C MET A 1 -16.20 -19.80 19.95
N ALA A 2 -15.19 -18.96 19.86
CA ALA A 2 -15.19 -17.79 18.97
C ALA A 2 -14.96 -18.30 17.55
N SER A 3 -15.88 -18.01 16.63
CA SER A 3 -15.75 -18.29 15.20
C SER A 3 -14.49 -17.61 14.68
N SER A 4 -13.58 -18.38 14.09
CA SER A 4 -12.30 -17.91 13.53
C SER A 4 -12.48 -17.12 12.21
N GLY A 5 -13.68 -16.71 11.87
CA GLY A 5 -14.04 -15.95 10.67
C GLY A 5 -14.11 -14.45 10.90
N MET A 6 -13.92 -13.67 9.85
CA MET A 6 -14.20 -12.23 9.85
C MET A 6 -15.68 -11.98 10.04
N SER A 7 -16.02 -10.91 10.76
CA SER A 7 -17.40 -10.41 10.83
C SER A 7 -17.89 -9.96 9.44
N ALA A 8 -19.19 -9.94 9.21
CA ALA A 8 -19.76 -9.42 7.95
C ALA A 8 -19.30 -7.96 7.70
N ARG A 9 -19.21 -7.15 8.77
CA ARG A 9 -18.70 -5.78 8.72
C ARG A 9 -17.24 -5.74 8.25
N ALA A 10 -16.39 -6.61 8.80
CA ALA A 10 -14.98 -6.66 8.39
C ALA A 10 -14.83 -7.08 6.92
N TRP A 11 -15.67 -8.00 6.41
CA TRP A 11 -15.69 -8.35 4.99
C TRP A 11 -16.15 -7.21 4.09
N THR A 12 -17.16 -6.43 4.51
CA THR A 12 -17.63 -5.25 3.76
C THR A 12 -16.52 -4.19 3.70
N LEU A 13 -15.86 -3.91 4.83
CA LEU A 13 -14.73 -2.98 4.89
C LEU A 13 -13.57 -3.45 4.01
N PHE A 14 -13.22 -4.74 4.08
CA PHE A 14 -12.16 -5.33 3.27
C PHE A 14 -12.44 -5.19 1.76
N ALA A 15 -13.63 -5.58 1.32
CA ALA A 15 -14.05 -5.46 -0.07
C ALA A 15 -14.08 -3.98 -0.51
N GLY A 16 -14.66 -3.10 0.31
CA GLY A 16 -14.72 -1.68 0.03
C GLY A 16 -13.35 -1.05 -0.17
N VAL A 17 -12.41 -1.29 0.76
CA VAL A 17 -11.04 -0.75 0.64
C VAL A 17 -10.30 -1.37 -0.54
N SER A 18 -10.45 -2.69 -0.78
CA SER A 18 -9.83 -3.36 -1.92
C SER A 18 -10.26 -2.75 -3.25
N VAL A 19 -11.54 -2.44 -3.40
CA VAL A 19 -12.06 -1.76 -4.60
C VAL A 19 -11.56 -0.32 -4.66
N LEU A 20 -11.71 0.45 -3.58
CA LEU A 20 -11.33 1.87 -3.54
C LEU A 20 -9.82 2.12 -3.77
N TRP A 21 -8.96 1.17 -3.44
CA TRP A 21 -7.52 1.25 -3.73
C TRP A 21 -7.10 0.49 -5.01
N GLY A 22 -8.02 -0.24 -5.65
CA GLY A 22 -7.85 -0.75 -7.01
C GLY A 22 -8.24 0.26 -8.10
N ILE A 23 -9.21 1.12 -7.80
CA ILE A 23 -9.76 2.14 -8.72
C ILE A 23 -8.76 3.28 -9.11
N PRO A 24 -7.83 3.74 -8.26
CA PRO A 24 -7.00 4.90 -8.55
C PRO A 24 -6.30 4.86 -9.91
N TYR A 25 -5.78 3.72 -10.33
CA TYR A 25 -5.04 3.57 -11.58
C TYR A 25 -5.91 3.92 -12.80
N LEU A 26 -7.19 3.54 -12.81
CA LEU A 26 -8.14 3.96 -13.83
C LEU A 26 -8.28 5.49 -13.89
N PHE A 27 -8.53 6.12 -12.74
CA PHE A 27 -8.78 7.56 -12.69
C PHE A 27 -7.52 8.41 -12.83
N ILE A 28 -6.35 7.91 -12.42
CA ILE A 28 -5.06 8.56 -12.70
C ILE A 28 -4.83 8.55 -14.21
N LYS A 29 -5.00 7.39 -14.87
CA LYS A 29 -4.85 7.25 -16.33
C LYS A 29 -5.70 8.27 -17.10
N LEU A 30 -6.98 8.40 -16.72
CA LEU A 30 -7.91 9.38 -17.31
C LEU A 30 -7.53 10.84 -17.00
N ALA A 31 -6.98 11.10 -15.82
CA ALA A 31 -6.68 12.47 -15.39
C ALA A 31 -5.37 13.00 -16.00
N VAL A 32 -4.38 12.13 -16.24
CA VAL A 32 -3.08 12.54 -16.81
C VAL A 32 -3.12 12.83 -18.31
N ASP A 33 -4.27 12.64 -18.95
CA ASP A 33 -4.49 13.05 -20.35
C ASP A 33 -4.57 14.59 -20.46
N ASP A 34 -5.20 15.26 -19.48
CA ASP A 34 -5.39 16.72 -19.50
C ASP A 34 -4.49 17.44 -18.47
N LEU A 35 -4.08 16.75 -17.41
CA LEU A 35 -3.34 17.35 -16.30
C LEU A 35 -1.94 16.75 -16.16
N SER A 36 -0.98 17.57 -15.74
CA SER A 36 0.32 17.06 -15.35
C SER A 36 0.20 16.08 -14.15
N PRO A 37 1.10 15.09 -14.03
CA PRO A 37 1.10 14.16 -12.91
C PRO A 37 1.11 14.84 -11.53
N VAL A 38 1.80 15.97 -11.44
CA VAL A 38 1.85 16.77 -10.21
C VAL A 38 0.50 17.43 -9.91
N MET A 39 -0.20 17.94 -10.94
CA MET A 39 -1.54 18.52 -10.79
C MET A 39 -2.57 17.48 -10.38
N VAL A 40 -2.52 16.28 -10.95
CA VAL A 40 -3.40 15.17 -10.52
C VAL A 40 -3.15 14.82 -9.05
N ALA A 41 -1.87 14.66 -8.66
CA ALA A 41 -1.49 14.38 -7.28
C ALA A 41 -1.92 15.51 -6.33
N PHE A 42 -1.65 16.76 -6.67
CA PHE A 42 -2.03 17.93 -5.88
C PHE A 42 -3.54 18.03 -5.71
N GLY A 43 -4.30 17.95 -6.81
CA GLY A 43 -5.76 18.04 -6.79
C GLY A 43 -6.40 16.95 -5.93
N ARG A 44 -5.94 15.69 -6.09
CA ARG A 44 -6.35 14.56 -5.27
C ARG A 44 -6.09 14.79 -3.78
N ILE A 45 -4.89 15.28 -3.44
CA ILE A 45 -4.47 15.57 -2.06
C ILE A 45 -5.30 16.72 -1.47
N ALA A 46 -5.47 17.80 -2.22
CA ALA A 46 -6.23 18.96 -1.78
C ALA A 46 -7.69 18.60 -1.46
N VAL A 47 -8.35 17.83 -2.33
CA VAL A 47 -9.71 17.32 -2.11
C VAL A 47 -9.78 16.43 -0.88
N ALA A 48 -8.85 15.46 -0.74
CA ALA A 48 -8.80 14.58 0.42
C ALA A 48 -8.57 15.35 1.72
N PHE A 49 -7.64 16.30 1.73
CA PHE A 49 -7.35 17.15 2.87
C PHE A 49 -8.54 18.00 3.28
N ALA A 50 -9.23 18.62 2.32
CA ALA A 50 -10.43 19.44 2.59
C ALA A 50 -11.53 18.65 3.31
N VAL A 51 -11.66 17.35 3.04
CA VAL A 51 -12.64 16.47 3.69
C VAL A 51 -12.13 15.94 5.03
N LEU A 52 -10.87 15.48 5.08
CA LEU A 52 -10.31 14.87 6.28
C LEU A 52 -10.04 15.90 7.38
N LEU A 53 -9.64 17.13 7.04
CA LEU A 53 -9.27 18.15 8.02
C LEU A 53 -10.41 18.47 8.99
N PRO A 54 -11.63 18.82 8.57
CA PRO A 54 -12.72 19.12 9.50
C PRO A 54 -13.09 17.89 10.34
N TYR A 55 -12.99 16.70 9.80
CA TYR A 55 -13.24 15.48 10.54
C TYR A 55 -12.16 15.21 11.59
N ALA A 56 -10.87 15.37 11.24
CA ALA A 56 -9.76 15.21 12.16
C ALA A 56 -9.78 16.27 13.29
N ILE A 57 -10.16 17.51 12.99
CA ILE A 57 -10.35 18.56 14.01
C ILE A 57 -11.45 18.16 14.99
N ARG A 58 -12.61 17.72 14.50
CA ARG A 58 -13.74 17.30 15.35
C ARG A 58 -13.38 16.11 16.25
N LYS A 59 -12.56 15.19 15.75
CA LYS A 59 -12.08 14.03 16.51
C LYS A 59 -10.93 14.37 17.46
N GLY A 60 -10.33 15.55 17.35
CA GLY A 60 -9.13 15.92 18.12
C GLY A 60 -7.88 15.14 17.70
N ALA A 61 -7.90 14.46 16.54
CA ALA A 61 -6.83 13.59 16.07
C ALA A 61 -5.53 14.33 15.72
N LEU A 62 -5.58 15.66 15.57
CA LEU A 62 -4.41 16.50 15.29
C LEU A 62 -3.63 16.89 16.56
N ARG A 63 -4.12 16.54 17.77
CA ARG A 63 -3.47 16.90 19.01
C ARG A 63 -2.14 16.17 19.18
N GLY A 64 -1.12 16.90 19.61
CA GLY A 64 0.23 16.33 19.85
C GLY A 64 1.09 16.13 18.61
N LEU A 65 0.56 16.30 17.38
CA LEU A 65 1.31 16.09 16.13
C LEU A 65 2.49 17.05 15.97
N GLY A 66 2.46 18.24 16.57
CA GLY A 66 3.55 19.22 16.47
C GLY A 66 4.89 18.69 16.93
N ARG A 67 4.92 17.76 17.89
CA ARG A 67 6.17 17.10 18.35
C ARG A 67 6.75 16.15 17.28
N HIS A 68 5.95 15.73 16.32
CA HIS A 68 6.31 14.76 15.28
C HIS A 68 6.49 15.42 13.91
N TRP A 69 6.69 16.76 13.83
CA TRP A 69 6.74 17.47 12.56
C TRP A 69 7.82 16.94 11.59
N LYS A 70 9.01 16.56 12.10
CA LYS A 70 10.09 15.99 11.26
C LYS A 70 9.71 14.63 10.68
N PRO A 71 9.26 13.62 11.48
CA PRO A 71 8.72 12.38 10.93
C PRO A 71 7.54 12.58 10.00
N LEU A 72 6.64 13.55 10.27
CA LEU A 72 5.51 13.85 9.40
C LEU A 72 5.97 14.39 8.05
N LEU A 73 6.96 15.28 8.02
CA LEU A 73 7.53 15.78 6.78
C LEU A 73 8.17 14.65 5.97
N VAL A 74 8.99 13.82 6.60
CA VAL A 74 9.62 12.67 5.93
C VAL A 74 8.56 11.70 5.40
N TYR A 75 7.54 11.36 6.20
CA TYR A 75 6.44 10.51 5.79
C TYR A 75 5.67 11.12 4.61
N SER A 76 5.33 12.41 4.67
CA SER A 76 4.64 13.11 3.58
C SER A 76 5.42 13.05 2.27
N VAL A 77 6.74 13.27 2.32
CA VAL A 77 7.59 13.24 1.12
C VAL A 77 7.68 11.82 0.57
N VAL A 78 7.95 10.85 1.43
CA VAL A 78 8.24 9.47 1.03
C VAL A 78 6.97 8.72 0.58
N GLU A 79 5.84 8.95 1.27
CA GLU A 79 4.59 8.21 1.01
C GLU A 79 3.69 8.88 -0.05
N ILE A 80 3.76 10.23 -0.17
CA ILE A 80 2.78 10.98 -0.96
C ILE A 80 3.46 11.85 -2.02
N VAL A 81 4.33 12.80 -1.61
CA VAL A 81 4.88 13.83 -2.50
C VAL A 81 5.68 13.23 -3.65
N LEU A 82 6.48 12.20 -3.40
CA LEU A 82 7.25 11.52 -4.44
C LEU A 82 6.43 10.44 -5.16
N PRO A 83 5.78 9.48 -4.47
CA PRO A 83 5.11 8.38 -5.14
C PRO A 83 3.95 8.79 -6.05
N TRP A 84 3.10 9.71 -5.63
CA TRP A 84 1.88 10.01 -6.38
C TRP A 84 2.14 10.69 -7.73
N PRO A 85 3.02 11.69 -7.83
CA PRO A 85 3.43 12.19 -9.15
C PRO A 85 4.19 11.16 -9.98
N LEU A 86 5.04 10.30 -9.36
CA LEU A 86 5.77 9.25 -10.08
C LEU A 86 4.84 8.20 -10.69
N ILE A 87 3.76 7.82 -9.98
CA ILE A 87 2.75 6.92 -10.52
C ILE A 87 2.04 7.58 -11.69
N GLY A 88 1.59 8.83 -11.56
CA GLY A 88 0.98 9.57 -12.67
C GLY A 88 1.91 9.72 -13.88
N PHE A 89 3.19 10.01 -13.65
CA PHE A 89 4.22 10.06 -14.70
C PHE A 89 4.39 8.68 -15.38
N GLY A 90 4.36 7.61 -14.61
CA GLY A 90 4.38 6.25 -15.11
C GLY A 90 3.17 5.95 -15.98
N GLU A 91 1.97 6.28 -15.50
CA GLU A 91 0.72 6.00 -16.21
C GLU A 91 0.52 6.82 -17.50
N GLN A 92 1.26 7.91 -17.71
CA GLN A 92 1.35 8.54 -19.01
C GLN A 92 2.04 7.65 -20.08
N ARG A 93 2.78 6.62 -19.66
CA ARG A 93 3.66 5.81 -20.50
C ARG A 93 3.31 4.33 -20.52
N VAL A 94 2.73 3.83 -19.44
CA VAL A 94 2.31 2.42 -19.33
C VAL A 94 0.80 2.32 -19.12
N THR A 95 0.25 1.12 -19.23
CA THR A 95 -1.16 0.84 -18.93
C THR A 95 -1.45 0.95 -17.43
N SER A 96 -2.69 1.24 -17.08
CA SER A 96 -3.14 1.30 -15.69
C SER A 96 -2.99 -0.06 -15.00
N GLY A 97 -3.25 -1.14 -15.73
CA GLY A 97 -3.04 -2.50 -15.25
C GLY A 97 -1.58 -2.79 -14.93
N LEU A 98 -0.63 -2.40 -15.81
CA LEU A 98 0.80 -2.59 -15.56
C LEU A 98 1.27 -1.76 -14.35
N ALA A 99 0.78 -0.52 -14.21
CA ALA A 99 1.09 0.31 -13.06
C ALA A 99 0.67 -0.36 -11.74
N ALA A 100 -0.55 -0.90 -11.67
CA ALA A 100 -1.05 -1.60 -10.50
C ALA A 100 -0.25 -2.88 -10.18
N ILE A 101 0.15 -3.64 -11.21
CA ILE A 101 0.96 -4.85 -11.04
C ILE A 101 2.35 -4.49 -10.48
N LEU A 102 2.98 -3.42 -10.96
CA LEU A 102 4.27 -2.95 -10.43
C LEU A 102 4.15 -2.50 -8.96
N ILE A 103 3.07 -1.81 -8.60
CA ILE A 103 2.81 -1.43 -7.19
C ILE A 103 2.57 -2.67 -6.29
N ALA A 104 2.05 -3.78 -6.83
CA ALA A 104 1.93 -5.03 -6.08
C ALA A 104 3.29 -5.61 -5.61
N ALA A 105 4.41 -5.09 -6.10
CA ALA A 105 5.74 -5.43 -5.60
C ALA A 105 6.09 -4.75 -4.27
N VAL A 106 5.27 -3.83 -3.73
CA VAL A 106 5.53 -3.16 -2.43
C VAL A 106 5.87 -4.15 -1.31
N PRO A 107 5.15 -5.27 -1.08
CA PRO A 107 5.52 -6.21 -0.03
C PRO A 107 6.90 -6.84 -0.22
N LEU A 108 7.36 -7.01 -1.47
CA LEU A 108 8.71 -7.51 -1.76
C LEU A 108 9.77 -6.50 -1.33
N VAL A 109 9.52 -5.21 -1.62
CA VAL A 109 10.42 -4.12 -1.21
C VAL A 109 10.44 -3.99 0.31
N VAL A 110 9.27 -4.09 0.98
CA VAL A 110 9.18 -4.13 2.45
C VAL A 110 10.03 -5.27 3.01
N ALA A 111 9.88 -6.49 2.47
CA ALA A 111 10.66 -7.65 2.91
C ALA A 111 12.17 -7.43 2.70
N LEU A 112 12.57 -6.85 1.56
CA LEU A 112 13.97 -6.52 1.28
C LEU A 112 14.53 -5.47 2.25
N MET A 113 13.74 -4.43 2.58
CA MET A 113 14.13 -3.40 3.55
C MET A 113 14.24 -3.98 4.96
N ALA A 114 13.34 -4.87 5.35
CA ALA A 114 13.34 -5.52 6.66
C ALA A 114 14.66 -6.28 6.91
N LEU A 115 15.23 -6.93 5.89
CA LEU A 115 16.54 -7.60 5.98
C LEU A 115 17.70 -6.66 6.38
N ARG A 116 17.57 -5.36 6.09
CA ARG A 116 18.59 -4.36 6.43
C ARG A 116 18.37 -3.73 7.80
N ILE A 117 17.11 -3.69 8.26
CA ILE A 117 16.69 -2.98 9.47
C ILE A 117 16.63 -3.92 10.66
N ASP A 118 16.25 -5.18 10.45
CA ASP A 118 16.14 -6.20 11.50
C ASP A 118 17.03 -7.40 11.17
N PRO A 119 18.22 -7.53 11.82
CA PRO A 119 19.14 -8.63 11.58
C PRO A 119 18.56 -10.01 11.87
N ASP A 120 17.51 -10.10 12.70
CA ASP A 120 16.84 -11.34 13.05
C ASP A 120 15.81 -11.78 12.00
N GLU A 121 15.38 -10.86 11.13
CA GLU A 121 14.49 -11.14 9.98
C GLU A 121 15.27 -11.60 8.74
N ARG A 122 16.05 -12.67 8.87
CA ARG A 122 16.73 -13.26 7.71
C ARG A 122 15.72 -13.81 6.72
N ALA A 123 15.91 -13.51 5.42
CA ALA A 123 15.15 -14.17 4.36
C ALA A 123 15.74 -15.56 4.12
N GLU A 124 15.24 -16.54 4.85
CA GLU A 124 15.61 -17.95 4.70
C GLU A 124 14.40 -18.78 4.23
N GLY A 125 14.67 -19.89 3.60
CA GLY A 125 13.64 -20.84 3.18
C GLY A 125 12.56 -20.20 2.31
N ALA A 126 11.30 -20.29 2.71
CA ALA A 126 10.14 -19.80 1.94
C ALA A 126 10.15 -18.29 1.70
N ARG A 127 10.68 -17.47 2.62
CA ARG A 127 10.78 -16.02 2.45
C ARG A 127 11.74 -15.63 1.34
N LEU A 128 12.92 -16.27 1.29
CA LEU A 128 13.89 -16.05 0.22
C LEU A 128 13.34 -16.52 -1.13
N ALA A 129 12.72 -17.70 -1.18
CA ALA A 129 12.06 -18.19 -2.39
C ALA A 129 10.97 -17.21 -2.87
N GLY A 130 10.20 -16.64 -1.95
CA GLY A 130 9.19 -15.61 -2.24
C GLY A 130 9.80 -14.35 -2.84
N LEU A 131 10.90 -13.85 -2.30
CA LEU A 131 11.60 -12.69 -2.85
C LEU A 131 12.09 -12.96 -4.27
N VAL A 132 12.79 -14.08 -4.49
CA VAL A 132 13.29 -14.47 -5.81
C VAL A 132 12.14 -14.59 -6.82
N LEU A 133 11.05 -15.29 -6.44
CA LEU A 133 9.88 -15.48 -7.29
C LEU A 133 9.21 -14.15 -7.65
N GLY A 134 9.01 -13.27 -6.67
CA GLY A 134 8.37 -11.98 -6.89
C GLY A 134 9.21 -11.04 -7.75
N PHE A 135 10.52 -10.97 -7.52
CA PHE A 135 11.41 -10.18 -8.39
C PHE A 135 11.54 -10.79 -9.80
N ALA A 136 11.49 -12.11 -9.94
CA ALA A 136 11.38 -12.74 -11.26
C ALA A 136 10.12 -12.28 -12.00
N GLY A 137 9.00 -12.13 -11.30
CA GLY A 137 7.77 -11.54 -11.85
C GLY A 137 7.96 -10.11 -12.36
N VAL A 138 8.67 -9.27 -11.62
CA VAL A 138 9.01 -7.91 -12.08
C VAL A 138 9.90 -7.94 -13.33
N VAL A 139 10.89 -8.84 -13.37
CA VAL A 139 11.77 -9.01 -14.54
C VAL A 139 10.99 -9.49 -15.75
N VAL A 140 10.06 -10.44 -15.60
CA VAL A 140 9.19 -10.93 -16.68
C VAL A 140 8.37 -9.77 -17.26
N LEU A 141 7.76 -8.94 -16.42
CA LEU A 141 7.02 -7.75 -16.88
C LEU A 141 7.91 -6.78 -17.64
N LEU A 142 9.05 -6.39 -17.05
CA LEU A 142 9.93 -5.41 -17.68
C LEU A 142 10.60 -5.95 -18.95
N GLY A 143 10.94 -7.23 -18.95
CA GLY A 143 11.63 -7.87 -20.06
C GLY A 143 10.76 -8.20 -21.28
N LEU A 144 9.49 -8.53 -21.06
CA LEU A 144 8.60 -8.97 -22.13
C LEU A 144 7.60 -7.89 -22.58
N ASP A 145 7.11 -7.08 -21.65
CA ASP A 145 6.11 -6.05 -21.96
C ASP A 145 6.71 -4.69 -22.29
N VAL A 146 7.88 -4.37 -21.74
CA VAL A 146 8.48 -3.02 -21.75
C VAL A 146 9.81 -2.96 -22.49
N ALA A 147 10.49 -4.10 -22.67
CA ALA A 147 11.77 -4.15 -23.36
C ALA A 147 11.68 -3.63 -24.82
N GLY A 148 12.64 -2.80 -25.18
CA GLY A 148 12.66 -2.15 -26.52
C GLY A 148 11.78 -0.90 -26.63
N ARG A 149 11.06 -0.50 -25.57
CA ARG A 149 10.23 0.72 -25.50
C ARG A 149 10.74 1.65 -24.38
N PRO A 150 11.75 2.52 -24.66
CA PRO A 150 12.42 3.32 -23.62
C PRO A 150 11.48 4.18 -22.78
N GLY A 151 10.42 4.74 -23.41
CA GLY A 151 9.42 5.55 -22.70
C GLY A 151 8.63 4.73 -21.67
N GLU A 152 8.21 3.53 -22.03
CA GLU A 152 7.50 2.64 -21.11
C GLU A 152 8.41 2.12 -19.99
N LEU A 153 9.68 1.81 -20.31
CA LEU A 153 10.66 1.44 -19.29
C LEU A 153 10.86 2.55 -18.27
N LEU A 154 10.97 3.80 -18.73
CA LEU A 154 11.09 4.95 -17.82
C LEU A 154 9.84 5.10 -16.95
N GLY A 155 8.65 4.91 -17.52
CA GLY A 155 7.40 4.91 -16.76
C GLY A 155 7.35 3.81 -15.71
N ALA A 156 7.72 2.59 -16.07
CA ALA A 156 7.75 1.45 -15.16
C ALA A 156 8.78 1.64 -14.03
N LEU A 157 9.96 2.18 -14.33
CA LEU A 157 10.97 2.50 -13.32
C LEU A 157 10.52 3.59 -12.35
N ALA A 158 9.78 4.61 -12.84
CA ALA A 158 9.19 5.63 -11.98
C ALA A 158 8.18 5.03 -11.00
N ILE A 159 7.33 4.09 -11.45
CA ILE A 159 6.38 3.38 -10.59
C ILE A 159 7.12 2.47 -9.59
N LEU A 160 8.16 1.76 -10.01
CA LEU A 160 8.99 0.97 -9.10
C LEU A 160 9.69 1.84 -8.05
N LEU A 161 10.11 3.05 -8.39
CA LEU A 161 10.64 4.00 -7.42
C LEU A 161 9.54 4.42 -6.41
N ALA A 162 8.31 4.60 -6.87
CA ALA A 162 7.18 4.86 -5.98
C ALA A 162 6.94 3.70 -4.98
N THR A 163 7.18 2.44 -5.37
CA THR A 163 7.04 1.28 -4.45
C THR A 163 8.01 1.35 -3.28
N VAL A 164 9.19 1.95 -3.48
CA VAL A 164 10.17 2.15 -2.38
C VAL A 164 9.61 3.12 -1.34
N GLY A 165 8.96 4.19 -1.78
CA GLY A 165 8.25 5.12 -0.90
C GLY A 165 7.15 4.41 -0.11
N TYR A 166 6.27 3.70 -0.79
CA TYR A 166 5.18 2.93 -0.17
C TYR A 166 5.66 1.80 0.76
N ALA A 167 6.86 1.28 0.57
CA ALA A 167 7.46 0.33 1.49
C ALA A 167 7.98 1.01 2.76
N ALA A 168 8.55 2.22 2.64
CA ALA A 168 9.10 2.95 3.77
C ALA A 168 8.03 3.63 4.64
N GLY A 169 6.92 4.08 4.05
CA GLY A 169 5.84 4.79 4.76
C GLY A 169 5.28 4.03 5.96
N PRO A 170 4.78 2.80 5.81
CA PRO A 170 4.28 2.00 6.93
C PRO A 170 5.32 1.76 8.04
N MET A 171 6.61 1.69 7.69
CA MET A 171 7.69 1.57 8.68
C MET A 171 7.82 2.84 9.51
N ILE A 172 7.73 4.02 8.89
CA ILE A 172 7.72 5.32 9.59
C ILE A 172 6.50 5.40 10.51
N VAL A 173 5.31 5.04 10.00
CA VAL A 173 4.07 5.03 10.81
C VAL A 173 4.23 4.15 12.04
N LYS A 174 4.69 2.92 11.87
CA LYS A 174 4.90 1.97 12.97
C LYS A 174 5.83 2.51 14.05
N HIS A 175 6.96 3.10 13.66
CA HIS A 175 8.00 3.51 14.61
C HIS A 175 7.81 4.91 15.20
N ARG A 176 7.05 5.79 14.52
CA ARG A 176 6.94 7.20 14.90
C ARG A 176 5.54 7.65 15.28
N PHE A 177 4.51 6.93 14.85
CA PHE A 177 3.10 7.32 15.04
C PHE A 177 2.25 6.23 15.66
N GLY A 178 2.84 5.10 16.11
CA GLY A 178 2.10 3.93 16.60
C GLY A 178 1.17 4.19 17.77
N GLU A 179 1.41 5.24 18.55
CA GLU A 179 0.57 5.64 19.70
C GLU A 179 -0.48 6.71 19.33
N LEU A 180 -0.42 7.26 18.11
CA LEU A 180 -1.32 8.32 17.66
C LEU A 180 -2.54 7.72 16.94
N ASP A 181 -3.67 8.46 17.01
CA ASP A 181 -4.80 8.17 16.13
C ASP A 181 -4.33 8.30 14.67
N PRO A 182 -4.40 7.23 13.85
CA PRO A 182 -3.86 7.24 12.49
C PRO A 182 -4.51 8.30 11.58
N LEU A 183 -5.70 8.77 11.90
CA LEU A 183 -6.37 9.87 11.19
C LEU A 183 -5.52 11.15 11.25
N GLY A 184 -4.86 11.42 12.37
CA GLY A 184 -4.04 12.61 12.58
C GLY A 184 -2.86 12.70 11.62
N PRO A 185 -1.91 11.73 11.67
CA PRO A 185 -0.76 11.69 10.77
C PRO A 185 -1.15 11.69 9.28
N VAL A 186 -2.20 10.95 8.88
CA VAL A 186 -2.66 10.94 7.48
C VAL A 186 -3.20 12.29 7.06
N THR A 187 -4.06 12.93 7.88
CA THR A 187 -4.59 14.26 7.56
C THR A 187 -3.48 15.29 7.48
N ALA A 188 -2.57 15.29 8.46
CA ALA A 188 -1.45 16.23 8.49
C ALA A 188 -0.51 16.04 7.29
N SER A 189 -0.22 14.77 6.92
CA SER A 189 0.61 14.47 5.76
C SER A 189 -0.03 14.93 4.45
N MET A 190 -1.36 14.83 4.30
CA MET A 190 -2.07 15.41 3.15
C MET A 190 -1.89 16.93 3.08
N GLY A 191 -2.04 17.64 4.22
CA GLY A 191 -1.82 19.08 4.27
C GLY A 191 -0.38 19.49 3.93
N ILE A 192 0.61 18.81 4.51
CA ILE A 192 2.04 19.03 4.22
C ILE A 192 2.32 18.76 2.74
N SER A 193 1.82 17.66 2.21
CA SER A 193 2.03 17.28 0.80
C SER A 193 1.39 18.28 -0.16
N ALA A 194 0.19 18.78 0.16
CA ALA A 194 -0.44 19.85 -0.61
C ALA A 194 0.43 21.11 -0.63
N LEU A 195 0.96 21.53 0.51
CA LEU A 195 1.83 22.70 0.60
C LEU A 195 3.15 22.51 -0.16
N VAL A 196 3.76 21.33 -0.09
CA VAL A 196 5.01 21.02 -0.80
C VAL A 196 4.81 20.97 -2.31
N LEU A 197 3.69 20.39 -2.78
CA LEU A 197 3.40 20.27 -4.21
C LEU A 197 2.82 21.55 -4.82
N LEU A 198 2.25 22.47 -4.01
CA LEU A 198 1.59 23.67 -4.48
C LEU A 198 2.44 24.51 -5.44
N PRO A 199 3.71 24.83 -5.16
CA PRO A 199 4.52 25.63 -6.08
C PRO A 199 4.67 24.95 -7.46
N VAL A 200 5.00 23.65 -7.48
CA VAL A 200 5.18 22.91 -8.73
C VAL A 200 3.86 22.74 -9.48
N ALA A 201 2.76 22.50 -8.76
CA ALA A 201 1.42 22.43 -9.32
C ALA A 201 1.00 23.78 -9.95
N ALA A 202 1.29 24.89 -9.30
CA ALA A 202 0.99 26.21 -9.82
C ALA A 202 1.73 26.52 -11.14
N PHE A 203 3.00 26.11 -11.25
CA PHE A 203 3.78 26.26 -12.49
C PHE A 203 3.32 25.29 -13.60
N SER A 204 2.68 24.19 -13.26
CA SER A 204 2.15 23.20 -14.21
C SER A 204 0.63 23.28 -14.37
N ALA A 205 0.03 24.41 -13.99
CA ALA A 205 -1.40 24.65 -14.17
C ALA A 205 -1.79 24.57 -15.67
N PRO A 206 -2.91 23.91 -15.99
CA PRO A 206 -3.34 23.76 -17.38
C PRO A 206 -3.70 25.14 -17.96
N SER A 207 -3.42 25.34 -19.24
CA SER A 207 -3.73 26.58 -19.99
C SER A 207 -5.22 26.71 -20.34
N SER A 208 -5.96 25.61 -20.26
CA SER A 208 -7.40 25.52 -20.53
C SER A 208 -8.10 24.78 -19.39
N VAL A 209 -9.41 24.96 -19.28
CA VAL A 209 -10.22 24.21 -18.31
C VAL A 209 -10.17 22.73 -18.67
N PRO A 210 -9.75 21.85 -17.72
CA PRO A 210 -9.74 20.40 -17.95
C PRO A 210 -11.13 19.85 -18.27
N SER A 211 -11.19 18.74 -18.95
CA SER A 211 -12.44 18.06 -19.27
C SER A 211 -13.25 17.68 -18.01
N GLY A 212 -14.56 17.57 -18.14
CA GLY A 212 -15.41 17.09 -17.07
C GLY A 212 -15.01 15.72 -16.54
N GLN A 213 -14.50 14.85 -17.41
CA GLN A 213 -13.98 13.53 -17.06
C GLN A 213 -12.74 13.64 -16.16
N THR A 214 -11.81 14.52 -16.49
CA THR A 214 -10.60 14.79 -15.70
C THR A 214 -10.96 15.35 -14.32
N LEU A 215 -11.87 16.34 -14.26
CA LEU A 215 -12.33 16.91 -12.99
C LEU A 215 -13.02 15.85 -12.12
N LEU A 216 -13.88 15.03 -12.71
CA LEU A 216 -14.53 13.92 -12.00
C LEU A 216 -13.48 12.91 -11.51
N SER A 217 -12.48 12.60 -12.33
CA SER A 217 -11.39 11.68 -11.94
C SER A 217 -10.63 12.18 -10.71
N VAL A 218 -10.25 13.47 -10.69
CA VAL A 218 -9.59 14.08 -9.54
C VAL A 218 -10.48 14.07 -8.28
N LEU A 219 -11.77 14.35 -8.43
CA LEU A 219 -12.73 14.28 -7.33
C LEU A 219 -12.86 12.86 -6.78
N VAL A 220 -13.01 11.85 -7.63
CA VAL A 220 -13.08 10.44 -7.22
C VAL A 220 -11.77 10.02 -6.52
N LEU A 221 -10.62 10.38 -7.08
CA LEU A 221 -9.32 10.12 -6.46
C LEU A 221 -9.22 10.73 -5.06
N GLY A 222 -9.66 11.96 -4.88
CA GLY A 222 -9.61 12.66 -3.59
C GLY A 222 -10.64 12.14 -2.59
N LEU A 223 -11.92 12.09 -2.99
CA LEU A 223 -13.02 11.74 -2.09
C LEU A 223 -13.06 10.24 -1.79
N ALA A 224 -13.12 9.41 -2.83
CA ALA A 224 -13.32 7.98 -2.69
C ALA A 224 -12.02 7.24 -2.41
N CYS A 225 -11.03 7.41 -3.30
CA CYS A 225 -9.79 6.64 -3.25
C CYS A 225 -8.77 7.15 -2.20
N SER A 226 -8.98 8.34 -1.64
CA SER A 226 -8.15 8.87 -0.57
C SER A 226 -8.94 9.06 0.72
N ALA A 227 -9.81 10.04 0.84
CA ALA A 227 -10.48 10.34 2.11
C ALA A 227 -11.30 9.15 2.65
N LEU A 228 -12.26 8.65 1.87
CA LEU A 228 -13.11 7.53 2.28
C LEU A 228 -12.30 6.25 2.47
N ALA A 229 -11.39 5.95 1.54
CA ALA A 229 -10.59 4.72 1.61
C ALA A 229 -9.74 4.65 2.87
N PHE A 230 -9.08 5.74 3.30
CA PHE A 230 -8.35 5.77 4.56
C PHE A 230 -9.26 5.59 5.77
N LEU A 231 -10.44 6.22 5.79
CA LEU A 231 -11.40 6.05 6.89
C LEU A 231 -11.87 4.59 7.02
N LEU A 232 -12.19 3.95 5.89
CA LEU A 232 -12.57 2.53 5.87
C LEU A 232 -11.40 1.61 6.24
N PHE A 233 -10.18 1.94 5.79
CA PHE A 233 -8.99 1.17 6.12
C PHE A 233 -8.67 1.21 7.61
N PHE A 234 -8.78 2.38 8.27
CA PHE A 234 -8.61 2.47 9.71
C PHE A 234 -9.70 1.71 10.47
N ALA A 235 -10.94 1.75 9.99
CA ALA A 235 -12.01 0.93 10.55
C ALA A 235 -11.72 -0.56 10.38
N LEU A 236 -11.20 -0.99 9.23
CA LEU A 236 -10.77 -2.37 8.98
C LEU A 236 -9.63 -2.79 9.91
N ILE A 237 -8.61 -1.94 10.10
CA ILE A 237 -7.51 -2.19 11.04
C ILE A 237 -8.06 -2.40 12.46
N GLY A 238 -9.04 -1.59 12.88
CA GLY A 238 -9.69 -1.74 14.18
C GLY A 238 -10.42 -3.07 14.36
N GLU A 239 -10.98 -3.64 13.28
CA GLU A 239 -11.71 -4.92 13.31
C GLU A 239 -10.79 -6.16 13.26
N VAL A 240 -9.78 -6.13 12.38
CA VAL A 240 -8.99 -7.35 12.06
C VAL A 240 -7.52 -7.24 12.41
N GLY A 241 -7.08 -6.07 12.83
CA GLY A 241 -5.69 -5.74 13.08
C GLY A 241 -4.89 -5.40 11.81
N PRO A 242 -3.74 -4.69 11.96
CA PRO A 242 -3.00 -4.16 10.82
C PRO A 242 -2.48 -5.25 9.89
N GLY A 243 -1.97 -6.36 10.42
CA GLY A 243 -1.40 -7.43 9.60
C GLY A 243 -2.41 -8.17 8.71
N ARG A 244 -3.70 -8.20 9.10
CA ARG A 244 -4.77 -8.77 8.27
C ARG A 244 -5.34 -7.74 7.31
N ALA A 245 -5.39 -6.48 7.71
CA ALA A 245 -5.88 -5.41 6.86
C ALA A 245 -5.01 -5.23 5.61
N THR A 246 -3.68 -5.40 5.70
CA THR A 246 -2.77 -5.24 4.56
C THR A 246 -2.94 -6.27 3.44
N VAL A 247 -3.68 -7.36 3.66
CA VAL A 247 -3.96 -8.37 2.63
C VAL A 247 -4.75 -7.80 1.44
N ILE A 248 -5.41 -6.65 1.59
CA ILE A 248 -6.02 -5.90 0.48
C ILE A 248 -5.04 -5.62 -0.66
N THR A 249 -3.74 -5.48 -0.37
CA THR A 249 -2.70 -5.23 -1.37
C THR A 249 -2.58 -6.33 -2.43
N TYR A 250 -3.06 -7.54 -2.15
CA TYR A 250 -3.13 -8.64 -3.12
C TYR A 250 -4.38 -8.57 -4.01
N VAL A 251 -5.42 -7.87 -3.58
CA VAL A 251 -6.69 -7.74 -4.30
C VAL A 251 -6.69 -6.51 -5.20
N ASN A 252 -6.08 -5.41 -4.75
CA ASN A 252 -6.04 -4.13 -5.46
C ASN A 252 -5.55 -4.25 -6.92
N PRO A 253 -4.44 -4.97 -7.24
CA PRO A 253 -3.97 -5.09 -8.62
C PRO A 253 -4.96 -5.85 -9.50
N VAL A 254 -5.66 -6.84 -8.94
CA VAL A 254 -6.68 -7.61 -9.68
C VAL A 254 -7.85 -6.69 -10.06
N VAL A 255 -8.31 -5.85 -9.13
CA VAL A 255 -9.35 -4.85 -9.40
C VAL A 255 -8.88 -3.84 -10.45
N ALA A 256 -7.66 -3.33 -10.34
CA ALA A 256 -7.11 -2.36 -11.28
C ALA A 256 -6.99 -2.93 -12.70
N VAL A 257 -6.44 -4.14 -12.83
CA VAL A 257 -6.32 -4.83 -14.12
C VAL A 257 -7.71 -5.08 -14.73
N ALA A 258 -8.66 -5.56 -13.94
CA ALA A 258 -10.02 -5.79 -14.41
C ALA A 258 -10.68 -4.51 -14.94
N LEU A 259 -10.49 -3.37 -14.24
CA LEU A 259 -11.00 -2.06 -14.68
C LEU A 259 -10.29 -1.53 -15.92
N GLY A 260 -8.95 -1.68 -16.00
CA GLY A 260 -8.17 -1.29 -17.17
C GLY A 260 -8.63 -2.04 -18.43
N VAL A 261 -8.81 -3.35 -18.32
CA VAL A 261 -9.33 -4.17 -19.45
C VAL A 261 -10.78 -3.80 -19.78
N ALA A 262 -11.66 -3.71 -18.78
CA ALA A 262 -13.09 -3.56 -19.02
C ALA A 262 -13.50 -2.13 -19.46
N LEU A 263 -12.83 -1.09 -18.94
CA LEU A 263 -13.24 0.30 -19.13
C LEU A 263 -12.30 1.09 -20.03
N LEU A 264 -11.01 0.75 -20.06
CA LEU A 264 -10.01 1.41 -20.93
C LEU A 264 -9.66 0.58 -22.18
N GLY A 265 -10.17 -0.66 -22.29
CA GLY A 265 -9.83 -1.55 -23.40
C GLY A 265 -8.35 -1.96 -23.41
N GLU A 266 -7.67 -1.92 -22.26
CA GLU A 266 -6.26 -2.29 -22.15
C GLU A 266 -6.06 -3.77 -22.46
N GLY A 267 -5.08 -4.09 -23.32
CA GLY A 267 -4.71 -5.47 -23.60
C GLY A 267 -3.98 -6.10 -22.40
N LEU A 268 -4.42 -7.28 -21.98
CA LEU A 268 -3.73 -8.08 -20.96
C LEU A 268 -2.91 -9.17 -21.66
N GLY A 269 -1.60 -8.93 -21.83
CA GLY A 269 -0.69 -9.92 -22.39
C GLY A 269 -0.41 -11.09 -21.43
N PRO A 270 0.04 -12.26 -21.96
CA PRO A 270 0.42 -13.40 -21.12
C PRO A 270 1.51 -13.06 -20.10
N SER A 271 2.44 -12.19 -20.44
CA SER A 271 3.50 -11.68 -19.58
C SER A 271 2.96 -10.89 -18.38
N ALA A 272 1.94 -10.06 -18.59
CA ALA A 272 1.28 -9.30 -17.54
C ALA A 272 0.58 -10.26 -16.55
N VAL A 273 -0.10 -11.29 -17.05
CA VAL A 273 -0.72 -12.34 -16.21
C VAL A 273 0.35 -13.12 -15.44
N ALA A 274 1.40 -13.58 -16.11
CA ALA A 274 2.47 -14.33 -15.48
C ALA A 274 3.20 -13.48 -14.42
N GLY A 275 3.54 -12.23 -14.75
CA GLY A 275 4.17 -11.29 -13.84
C GLY A 275 3.31 -11.00 -12.62
N LEU A 276 2.01 -10.75 -12.80
CA LEU A 276 1.07 -10.56 -11.69
C LEU A 276 1.05 -11.78 -10.77
N LEU A 277 0.90 -12.98 -11.30
CA LEU A 277 0.85 -14.21 -10.50
C LEU A 277 2.17 -14.44 -9.74
N LEU A 278 3.31 -14.22 -10.38
CA LEU A 278 4.63 -14.35 -9.77
C LEU A 278 4.83 -13.31 -8.65
N ILE A 279 4.44 -12.05 -8.87
CA ILE A 279 4.56 -10.98 -7.88
C ILE A 279 3.64 -11.27 -6.68
N LEU A 280 2.39 -11.67 -6.92
CA LEU A 280 1.44 -11.98 -5.84
C LEU A 280 1.89 -13.20 -5.03
N ALA A 281 2.30 -14.28 -5.70
CA ALA A 281 2.80 -15.49 -5.04
C ALA A 281 4.10 -15.21 -4.26
N GLY A 282 5.04 -14.47 -4.88
CA GLY A 282 6.28 -14.05 -4.25
C GLY A 282 6.06 -13.15 -3.05
N SER A 283 5.18 -12.16 -3.16
CA SER A 283 4.79 -11.27 -2.07
C SER A 283 4.16 -12.05 -0.91
N TRP A 284 3.27 -13.00 -1.22
CA TRP A 284 2.65 -13.86 -0.22
C TRP A 284 3.67 -14.73 0.52
N LEU A 285 4.58 -15.38 -0.18
CA LEU A 285 5.64 -16.20 0.42
C LEU A 285 6.61 -15.35 1.24
N SER A 286 7.03 -14.19 0.73
CA SER A 286 8.01 -13.31 1.39
C SER A 286 7.49 -12.70 2.69
N THR A 287 6.17 -12.53 2.81
CA THR A 287 5.50 -12.02 4.02
C THR A 287 5.06 -13.10 5.00
N GLY A 288 5.51 -14.35 4.80
CA GLY A 288 5.26 -15.48 5.69
C GLY A 288 3.94 -16.20 5.44
N GLY A 289 3.41 -16.16 4.21
CA GLY A 289 2.28 -16.98 3.78
C GLY A 289 0.95 -16.69 4.50
N ARG A 290 0.72 -15.45 4.91
CA ARG A 290 -0.54 -15.05 5.56
C ARG A 290 -1.68 -15.04 4.54
N LEU A 291 -2.63 -15.95 4.72
CA LEU A 291 -3.84 -16.00 3.91
C LEU A 291 -4.84 -14.89 4.31
N PRO A 292 -5.67 -14.45 3.35
CA PRO A 292 -6.80 -13.60 3.67
C PRO A 292 -7.63 -14.18 4.82
N PRO A 293 -8.12 -13.34 5.74
CA PRO A 293 -8.99 -13.80 6.81
C PRO A 293 -10.24 -14.46 6.19
N GLY A 294 -10.51 -15.71 6.53
CA GLY A 294 -11.60 -16.51 5.97
C GLY A 294 -11.16 -17.65 5.06
N LEU A 295 -9.97 -17.62 4.47
CA LEU A 295 -9.35 -18.73 3.74
C LEU A 295 -8.40 -19.57 4.62
N MET A 296 -8.40 -19.35 5.94
CA MET A 296 -7.64 -20.19 6.86
C MET A 296 -8.18 -21.62 6.81
N ILE A 297 -7.44 -22.53 6.20
CA ILE A 297 -7.62 -23.97 6.39
C ILE A 297 -7.47 -24.20 7.91
N PRO A 298 -8.48 -24.76 8.59
CA PRO A 298 -8.38 -24.98 10.02
C PRO A 298 -7.16 -25.89 10.29
N VAL A 299 -6.15 -25.32 10.95
CA VAL A 299 -5.00 -26.11 11.40
C VAL A 299 -5.52 -27.19 12.31
N SER A 300 -5.34 -28.45 11.94
CA SER A 300 -5.86 -29.59 12.68
C SER A 300 -5.48 -29.50 14.15
N PRO A 301 -6.35 -29.89 15.08
CA PRO A 301 -6.08 -29.86 16.53
C PRO A 301 -4.77 -30.53 16.92
N ARG A 302 -4.32 -31.51 16.15
CA ARG A 302 -3.04 -32.22 16.32
C ARG A 302 -1.84 -31.29 16.11
N ARG A 303 -1.87 -30.40 15.10
CA ARG A 303 -0.77 -29.47 14.82
C ARG A 303 -0.70 -28.33 15.84
N ARG A 304 -1.85 -27.85 16.36
CA ARG A 304 -1.89 -26.88 17.48
C ARG A 304 -1.28 -27.45 18.75
N ARG A 305 -1.55 -28.75 19.07
CA ARG A 305 -0.95 -29.42 20.23
C ARG A 305 0.55 -29.66 20.03
N ALA A 306 1.01 -29.95 18.82
CA ALA A 306 2.44 -30.12 18.54
C ALA A 306 3.23 -28.81 18.66
N VAL A 307 2.68 -27.68 18.18
CA VAL A 307 3.30 -26.35 18.34
C VAL A 307 3.29 -25.92 19.80
N ALA A 308 2.18 -26.07 20.50
CA ALA A 308 2.11 -25.75 21.93
C ALA A 308 3.02 -26.64 22.81
N ALA A 309 3.22 -27.89 22.43
CA ALA A 309 4.15 -28.79 23.10
C ALA A 309 5.63 -28.42 22.80
N ALA A 310 5.93 -27.94 21.60
CA ALA A 310 7.25 -27.46 21.24
C ALA A 310 7.62 -26.15 21.96
N ASP A 311 6.66 -25.22 22.05
CA ASP A 311 6.83 -23.97 22.81
C ASP A 311 6.98 -24.22 24.33
N ALA A 312 6.26 -25.19 24.88
CA ALA A 312 6.37 -25.59 26.29
C ALA A 312 7.70 -26.35 26.58
N ALA A 313 8.24 -27.06 25.61
CA ALA A 313 9.52 -27.76 25.74
C ALA A 313 10.74 -26.83 25.58
N GLY A 314 10.59 -25.67 24.92
CA GLY A 314 11.61 -24.62 24.80
C GLY A 314 11.72 -23.69 26.01
N ALA A 315 10.74 -23.69 26.91
CA ALA A 315 10.78 -22.95 28.18
C ALA A 315 11.44 -23.84 29.26
N GLY A 316 12.77 -23.93 29.25
CA GLY A 316 13.54 -24.55 30.32
C GLY A 316 13.33 -23.86 31.66
N PRO A 317 13.48 -24.55 32.78
CA PRO A 317 13.13 -24.05 34.12
C PRO A 317 14.02 -22.86 34.47
N THR A 318 13.38 -21.70 34.71
CA THR A 318 14.03 -20.53 35.30
C THR A 318 14.60 -20.92 36.67
N SER A 319 15.92 -20.86 36.80
CA SER A 319 16.66 -21.02 38.02
C SER A 319 16.06 -20.18 39.17
N SER A 320 15.64 -20.88 40.23
CA SER A 320 15.25 -20.33 41.54
C SER A 320 16.39 -19.48 42.11
N PRO A 321 16.15 -18.29 42.65
CA PRO A 321 17.18 -17.56 43.38
C PRO A 321 17.52 -18.25 44.70
N ALA A 322 18.83 -18.58 44.85
CA ALA A 322 19.39 -19.08 46.09
C ALA A 322 19.15 -18.12 47.26
N ARG A 323 18.55 -18.63 48.34
CA ARG A 323 18.52 -17.99 49.66
C ARG A 323 19.97 -17.84 50.15
N ALA A 324 20.35 -16.62 50.51
CA ALA A 324 21.55 -16.37 51.33
C ALA A 324 21.32 -16.82 52.78
N PRO A 325 22.29 -17.42 53.45
CA PRO A 325 22.22 -17.66 54.87
C PRO A 325 22.73 -16.45 55.67
N ALA A 326 22.06 -16.22 56.80
CA ALA A 326 22.39 -15.52 58.06
C ALA A 326 23.47 -14.41 58.03
#